data_868c88d7e50a2cd6500ad6659262c8b8
#
_entry.id   868c88d7e50a2cd6500ad6659262c8b8
#
_cell.length_a   1.000
_cell.length_b   1.000
_cell.length_c   1.000
_cell.angle_alpha   90.00
_cell.angle_beta   90.00
_cell.angle_gamma   90.00
#
_symmetry.space_group_name_H-M   'P 1'
#
loop_
_entity.id
_entity.type
_entity.pdbx_description
1 polymer ?
#
loop_
_entity_poly.entity_id
_entity_poly.type
_entity_poly.pdbx_seq_one_letter_code
_entity_poly.pdbx_strand_id
1 'polypeptide(L)'
;MTRSIVITGARGNLGTKLRTHFTGMNWSVRLLDVRSGGDPAIIEADLSTYSDSWAQHVAGADAIIHLAGDPSPSASWASVQRLNIDLTQNIYEAAARQGAKRVVFASSNWTMAGHRFADFPLTTTHEPAPVNPYGVSKLIGEHIGRAFAAHRGVSAISLRIGYCQKAENLPGPHMGWGLWGQRMWLSNRDLCQAMERAVLAEGVDCAVLNLMSDNPGMRWDIETTKRTIGYAPRDGHKAVATPEIEEGEAAARDSRGLQDTLHGVDHRRKW
;
A
#
# COMPACT_ATOMS: atom_id res chain seq x y z
N MET A 1 -1.52 28.47 -3.57
CA MET A 1 -1.29 27.68 -4.80
C MET A 1 -2.08 26.39 -4.70
N THR A 2 -2.72 25.97 -5.78
CA THR A 2 -3.42 24.68 -5.86
C THR A 2 -2.39 23.55 -5.82
N ARG A 3 -2.56 22.55 -4.95
CA ARG A 3 -1.66 21.39 -4.90
C ARG A 3 -1.81 20.52 -6.15
N SER A 4 -0.70 19.98 -6.61
CA SER A 4 -0.64 19.10 -7.78
C SER A 4 -0.18 17.70 -7.37
N ILE A 5 -1.00 16.69 -7.65
CA ILE A 5 -0.66 15.29 -7.38
C ILE A 5 -0.80 14.42 -8.62
N VAL A 6 -0.09 13.33 -8.61
CA VAL A 6 -0.23 12.24 -9.60
C VAL A 6 -0.66 10.98 -8.87
N ILE A 7 -1.65 10.26 -9.40
CA ILE A 7 -2.07 8.97 -8.89
C ILE A 7 -1.77 7.92 -9.97
N THR A 8 -0.89 6.97 -9.68
CA THR A 8 -0.65 5.82 -10.55
C THR A 8 -1.51 4.63 -10.12
N GLY A 9 -1.90 3.76 -11.06
CA GLY A 9 -2.88 2.71 -10.77
C GLY A 9 -4.28 3.27 -10.49
N ALA A 10 -4.64 4.34 -11.21
CA ALA A 10 -5.83 5.16 -10.96
C ALA A 10 -7.16 4.39 -11.11
N ARG A 11 -7.18 3.28 -11.88
CA ARG A 11 -8.35 2.38 -12.04
C ARG A 11 -8.41 1.26 -11.01
N GLY A 12 -7.38 1.11 -10.21
CA GLY A 12 -7.33 0.10 -9.16
C GLY A 12 -8.32 0.39 -8.01
N ASN A 13 -8.47 -0.58 -7.09
CA ASN A 13 -9.34 -0.44 -5.92
C ASN A 13 -9.07 0.83 -5.11
N LEU A 14 -7.81 1.08 -4.77
CA LEU A 14 -7.44 2.28 -4.01
C LEU A 14 -7.45 3.52 -4.89
N GLY A 15 -7.03 3.40 -6.16
CA GLY A 15 -6.97 4.51 -7.11
C GLY A 15 -8.32 5.19 -7.32
N THR A 16 -9.38 4.42 -7.51
CA THR A 16 -10.73 4.95 -7.69
C THR A 16 -11.24 5.70 -6.46
N LYS A 17 -10.96 5.19 -5.25
CA LYS A 17 -11.34 5.84 -3.98
C LYS A 17 -10.59 7.17 -3.81
N LEU A 18 -9.28 7.17 -4.05
CA LEU A 18 -8.45 8.37 -3.90
C LEU A 18 -8.72 9.41 -4.99
N ARG A 19 -8.99 8.97 -6.22
CA ARG A 19 -9.44 9.87 -7.28
C ARG A 19 -10.67 10.67 -6.83
N THR A 20 -11.71 9.99 -6.36
CA THR A 20 -12.93 10.65 -5.87
C THR A 20 -12.63 11.63 -4.74
N HIS A 21 -11.80 11.24 -3.79
CA HIS A 21 -11.42 12.09 -2.66
C HIS A 21 -10.70 13.36 -3.12
N PHE A 22 -9.62 13.23 -3.88
CA PHE A 22 -8.77 14.37 -4.24
C PHE A 22 -9.38 15.30 -5.28
N THR A 23 -10.21 14.79 -6.20
CA THR A 23 -10.96 15.65 -7.11
C THR A 23 -11.99 16.52 -6.36
N GLY A 24 -12.52 16.05 -5.23
CA GLY A 24 -13.39 16.84 -4.34
C GLY A 24 -12.66 17.94 -3.55
N MET A 25 -11.32 17.92 -3.50
CA MET A 25 -10.52 18.86 -2.70
C MET A 25 -10.01 20.09 -3.46
N ASN A 26 -10.42 20.30 -4.69
CA ASN A 26 -9.89 21.38 -5.55
C ASN A 26 -8.37 21.30 -5.78
N TRP A 27 -7.83 20.07 -5.86
CA TRP A 27 -6.44 19.81 -6.20
C TRP A 27 -6.30 19.49 -7.69
N SER A 28 -5.15 19.81 -8.29
CA SER A 28 -4.81 19.33 -9.63
C SER A 28 -4.40 17.87 -9.57
N VAL A 29 -5.21 16.98 -10.14
CA VAL A 29 -5.00 15.52 -10.09
C VAL A 29 -4.73 14.99 -11.49
N ARG A 30 -3.54 14.42 -11.70
CA ARG A 30 -3.19 13.66 -12.92
C ARG A 30 -3.31 12.19 -12.61
N LEU A 31 -3.97 11.44 -13.51
CA LEU A 31 -4.28 10.03 -13.32
C LEU A 31 -3.54 9.20 -14.36
N LEU A 32 -2.70 8.25 -13.91
CA LEU A 32 -1.97 7.33 -14.78
C LEU A 32 -2.40 5.89 -14.51
N ASP A 33 -2.63 5.14 -15.57
CA ASP A 33 -2.86 3.70 -15.51
C ASP A 33 -2.38 3.04 -16.81
N VAL A 34 -2.16 1.73 -16.80
CA VAL A 34 -1.75 0.99 -18.00
C VAL A 34 -2.84 0.98 -19.08
N ARG A 35 -4.09 1.17 -18.69
CA ARG A 35 -5.26 1.28 -19.58
C ARG A 35 -6.24 2.33 -19.03
N SER A 36 -6.77 3.17 -19.90
CA SER A 36 -7.81 4.14 -19.52
C SER A 36 -9.17 3.48 -19.27
N GLY A 37 -9.46 2.39 -19.99
CA GLY A 37 -10.78 1.76 -20.00
C GLY A 37 -11.88 2.66 -20.56
N GLY A 38 -11.50 3.60 -21.44
CA GLY A 38 -12.40 4.58 -22.05
C GLY A 38 -12.61 5.86 -21.22
N ASP A 39 -11.93 6.00 -20.09
CA ASP A 39 -11.97 7.24 -19.30
C ASP A 39 -10.94 8.25 -19.83
N PRO A 40 -11.38 9.37 -20.42
CA PRO A 40 -10.48 10.37 -21.02
C PRO A 40 -9.63 11.12 -19.99
N ALA A 41 -9.96 11.07 -18.71
CA ALA A 41 -9.17 11.69 -17.65
C ALA A 41 -7.92 10.86 -17.28
N ILE A 42 -7.82 9.61 -17.74
CA ILE A 42 -6.72 8.72 -17.43
C ILE A 42 -5.71 8.72 -18.58
N ILE A 43 -4.48 9.07 -18.26
CA ILE A 43 -3.34 8.98 -19.15
C ILE A 43 -2.87 7.52 -19.18
N GLU A 44 -2.91 6.90 -20.35
CA GLU A 44 -2.40 5.53 -20.52
C GLU A 44 -0.88 5.53 -20.50
N ALA A 45 -0.31 4.73 -19.58
CA ALA A 45 1.13 4.64 -19.39
C ALA A 45 1.54 3.26 -18.87
N ASP A 46 2.41 2.56 -19.59
CA ASP A 46 3.11 1.38 -19.05
C ASP A 46 4.33 1.85 -18.26
N LEU A 47 4.17 1.93 -16.95
CA LEU A 47 5.21 2.40 -16.03
C LEU A 47 6.30 1.34 -15.78
N SER A 48 6.12 0.10 -16.25
CA SER A 48 7.11 -0.97 -16.07
C SER A 48 8.35 -0.76 -16.94
N THR A 49 8.27 0.11 -17.94
CA THR A 49 9.40 0.53 -18.77
C THR A 49 9.52 2.05 -18.69
N TYR A 50 10.70 2.56 -18.32
CA TYR A 50 10.92 4.01 -18.28
C TYR A 50 10.79 4.62 -19.67
N SER A 51 10.04 5.73 -19.76
CA SER A 51 9.89 6.51 -20.99
C SER A 51 9.59 7.96 -20.64
N ASP A 52 10.24 8.90 -21.33
CA ASP A 52 9.98 10.33 -21.16
C ASP A 52 8.55 10.70 -21.56
N SER A 53 7.90 9.90 -22.41
CA SER A 53 6.52 10.13 -22.85
C SER A 53 5.52 10.08 -21.69
N TRP A 54 5.72 9.24 -20.68
CA TRP A 54 4.89 9.24 -19.48
C TRP A 54 5.54 9.98 -18.31
N ALA A 55 6.88 9.98 -18.22
CA ALA A 55 7.60 10.60 -17.10
C ALA A 55 7.32 12.10 -17.00
N GLN A 56 7.14 12.80 -18.13
CA GLN A 56 6.76 14.23 -18.15
C GLN A 56 5.46 14.51 -17.37
N HIS A 57 4.57 13.54 -17.25
CA HIS A 57 3.30 13.72 -16.52
C HIS A 57 3.47 13.76 -15.00
N VAL A 58 4.64 13.45 -14.46
CA VAL A 58 4.92 13.63 -13.03
C VAL A 58 5.66 14.94 -12.74
N ALA A 59 5.96 15.74 -13.78
CA ALA A 59 6.74 16.97 -13.64
C ALA A 59 6.11 17.93 -12.62
N GLY A 60 6.94 18.42 -11.70
CA GLY A 60 6.58 19.43 -10.71
C GLY A 60 5.44 19.04 -9.76
N ALA A 61 5.11 17.74 -9.64
CA ALA A 61 4.08 17.31 -8.71
C ALA A 61 4.53 17.54 -7.25
N ASP A 62 3.61 18.00 -6.39
CA ASP A 62 3.85 18.06 -4.96
C ASP A 62 3.98 16.64 -4.37
N ALA A 63 3.22 15.69 -4.93
CA ALA A 63 3.39 14.28 -4.60
C ALA A 63 2.92 13.34 -5.72
N ILE A 64 3.53 12.16 -5.78
CA ILE A 64 3.07 11.00 -6.55
C ILE A 64 2.53 9.98 -5.56
N ILE A 65 1.23 9.66 -5.64
CA ILE A 65 0.62 8.55 -4.91
C ILE A 65 0.76 7.31 -5.79
N HIS A 66 1.71 6.46 -5.42
CA HIS A 66 2.10 5.32 -6.23
C HIS A 66 1.39 4.04 -5.80
N LEU A 67 0.32 3.68 -6.55
CA LEU A 67 -0.50 2.50 -6.31
C LEU A 67 -0.36 1.44 -7.42
N ALA A 68 0.19 1.80 -8.58
CA ALA A 68 0.35 0.88 -9.70
C ALA A 68 1.20 -0.32 -9.30
N GLY A 69 0.81 -1.50 -9.76
CA GLY A 69 1.49 -2.76 -9.49
C GLY A 69 0.55 -3.96 -9.56
N ASP A 70 1.10 -5.16 -9.50
CA ASP A 70 0.32 -6.38 -9.29
C ASP A 70 -0.08 -6.47 -7.81
N PRO A 71 -1.38 -6.37 -7.46
CA PRO A 71 -1.82 -6.37 -6.06
C PRO A 71 -2.01 -7.78 -5.48
N SER A 72 -1.76 -8.82 -6.26
CA SER A 72 -2.08 -10.20 -5.87
C SER A 72 -1.02 -10.78 -4.93
N PRO A 73 -1.39 -11.22 -3.71
CA PRO A 73 -0.47 -11.98 -2.86
C PRO A 73 -0.01 -13.30 -3.50
N SER A 74 -0.72 -13.77 -4.54
CA SER A 74 -0.35 -14.98 -5.29
C SER A 74 0.40 -14.67 -6.60
N ALA A 75 0.83 -13.43 -6.83
CA ALA A 75 1.58 -13.06 -8.01
C ALA A 75 2.87 -13.87 -8.13
N SER A 76 3.23 -14.23 -9.36
CA SER A 76 4.52 -14.88 -9.65
C SER A 76 5.67 -13.91 -9.45
N TRP A 77 6.89 -14.45 -9.24
CA TRP A 77 8.10 -13.62 -9.15
C TRP A 77 8.27 -12.72 -10.39
N ALA A 78 8.10 -13.27 -11.59
CA ALA A 78 8.22 -12.51 -12.84
C ALA A 78 7.23 -11.35 -12.93
N SER A 79 6.00 -11.54 -12.42
CA SER A 79 5.00 -10.46 -12.35
C SER A 79 5.43 -9.36 -11.39
N VAL A 80 5.78 -9.71 -10.16
CA VAL A 80 6.15 -8.68 -9.16
C VAL A 80 7.47 -8.01 -9.47
N GLN A 81 8.42 -8.70 -10.10
CA GLN A 81 9.65 -8.08 -10.56
C GLN A 81 9.34 -6.94 -11.52
N ARG A 82 8.61 -7.20 -12.59
CA ARG A 82 8.29 -6.21 -13.61
C ARG A 82 7.32 -5.13 -13.11
N LEU A 83 6.22 -5.55 -12.46
CA LEU A 83 5.11 -4.65 -12.15
C LEU A 83 5.20 -3.99 -10.77
N ASN A 84 6.02 -4.52 -9.85
CA ASN A 84 6.15 -3.93 -8.51
C ASN A 84 7.56 -3.36 -8.28
N ILE A 85 8.62 -4.05 -8.72
CA ILE A 85 10.00 -3.62 -8.46
C ILE A 85 10.46 -2.64 -9.53
N ASP A 86 10.53 -3.06 -10.80
CA ASP A 86 11.02 -2.23 -11.91
C ASP A 86 10.15 -0.99 -12.07
N LEU A 87 8.82 -1.16 -12.00
CA LEU A 87 7.87 -0.07 -12.09
C LEU A 87 8.07 0.94 -10.96
N THR A 88 8.26 0.50 -9.71
CA THR A 88 8.52 1.40 -8.57
C THR A 88 9.84 2.15 -8.74
N GLN A 89 10.90 1.47 -9.21
CA GLN A 89 12.17 2.11 -9.53
C GLN A 89 11.99 3.21 -10.59
N ASN A 90 11.22 2.95 -11.65
CA ASN A 90 10.95 3.91 -12.72
C ASN A 90 10.19 5.14 -12.20
N ILE A 91 9.23 4.97 -11.28
CA ILE A 91 8.49 6.08 -10.67
C ILE A 91 9.40 6.97 -9.83
N TYR A 92 10.28 6.40 -9.01
CA TYR A 92 11.24 7.18 -8.25
C TYR A 92 12.26 7.89 -9.15
N GLU A 93 12.73 7.25 -10.22
CA GLU A 93 13.63 7.88 -11.19
C GLU A 93 12.92 9.04 -11.91
N ALA A 94 11.67 8.85 -12.33
CA ALA A 94 10.88 9.93 -12.92
C ALA A 94 10.65 11.07 -11.92
N ALA A 95 10.33 10.76 -10.66
CA ALA A 95 10.19 11.78 -9.61
C ALA A 95 11.45 12.64 -9.48
N ALA A 96 12.62 12.00 -9.41
CA ALA A 96 13.90 12.70 -9.27
C ALA A 96 14.24 13.55 -10.51
N ARG A 97 14.01 13.05 -11.73
CA ARG A 97 14.31 13.76 -12.99
C ARG A 97 13.35 14.91 -13.26
N GLN A 98 12.08 14.73 -12.91
CA GLN A 98 11.01 15.67 -13.23
C GLN A 98 10.68 16.65 -12.07
N GLY A 99 11.43 16.58 -10.96
CA GLY A 99 11.29 17.51 -9.85
C GLY A 99 10.01 17.31 -9.04
N ALA A 100 9.43 16.09 -9.01
CA ALA A 100 8.37 15.76 -8.06
C ALA A 100 8.95 15.68 -6.64
N LYS A 101 8.27 16.30 -5.66
CA LYS A 101 8.84 16.49 -4.32
C LYS A 101 8.78 15.22 -3.44
N ARG A 102 7.76 14.39 -3.65
CA ARG A 102 7.46 13.24 -2.79
C ARG A 102 6.86 12.08 -3.56
N VAL A 103 7.17 10.86 -3.13
CA VAL A 103 6.43 9.66 -3.49
C VAL A 103 5.78 9.08 -2.22
N VAL A 104 4.44 8.96 -2.22
CA VAL A 104 3.68 8.19 -1.24
C VAL A 104 3.47 6.81 -1.83
N PHE A 105 4.21 5.83 -1.33
CA PHE A 105 4.23 4.47 -1.87
C PHE A 105 3.24 3.56 -1.14
N ALA A 106 2.37 2.90 -1.90
CA ALA A 106 1.51 1.84 -1.38
C ALA A 106 2.32 0.57 -1.12
N SER A 107 2.94 0.51 0.06
CA SER A 107 3.48 -0.73 0.62
C SER A 107 2.33 -1.59 1.15
N SER A 108 2.62 -2.68 1.83
CA SER A 108 1.62 -3.64 2.27
C SER A 108 1.97 -4.24 3.62
N ASN A 109 0.94 -4.59 4.40
CA ASN A 109 1.12 -5.42 5.59
C ASN A 109 1.71 -6.81 5.28
N TRP A 110 1.69 -7.27 4.01
CA TRP A 110 2.34 -8.50 3.59
C TRP A 110 3.85 -8.51 3.79
N THR A 111 4.47 -7.35 3.99
CA THR A 111 5.86 -7.26 4.45
C THR A 111 6.05 -7.86 5.84
N MET A 112 4.98 -7.99 6.64
CA MET A 112 4.96 -8.46 8.02
C MET A 112 4.18 -9.78 8.19
N ALA A 113 3.75 -10.45 7.12
CA ALA A 113 2.83 -11.60 7.17
C ALA A 113 3.40 -12.80 7.96
N GLY A 114 4.72 -12.99 7.98
CA GLY A 114 5.37 -14.03 8.78
C GLY A 114 5.17 -13.88 10.30
N HIS A 115 4.78 -12.69 10.76
CA HIS A 115 4.45 -12.43 12.16
C HIS A 115 2.96 -12.65 12.50
N ARG A 116 2.18 -13.29 11.62
CA ARG A 116 0.74 -13.49 11.83
C ARG A 116 0.41 -14.03 13.22
N PHE A 117 1.16 -15.01 13.70
CA PHE A 117 0.90 -15.70 14.97
C PHE A 117 1.80 -15.23 16.11
N ALA A 118 2.60 -14.20 15.92
CA ALA A 118 3.37 -13.60 17.01
C ALA A 118 2.43 -12.90 18.01
N ASP A 119 2.88 -12.69 19.24
CA ASP A 119 2.10 -12.10 20.34
C ASP A 119 2.56 -10.69 20.74
N PHE A 120 3.51 -10.11 19.98
CA PHE A 120 4.04 -8.77 20.22
C PHE A 120 3.41 -7.72 19.30
N PRO A 121 3.44 -6.42 19.68
CA PRO A 121 3.03 -5.33 18.79
C PRO A 121 3.91 -5.25 17.54
N LEU A 122 3.28 -5.06 16.38
CA LEU A 122 3.97 -4.95 15.09
C LEU A 122 4.32 -3.49 14.80
N THR A 123 5.50 -3.06 15.23
CA THR A 123 6.04 -1.75 14.88
C THR A 123 6.75 -1.78 13.52
N THR A 124 7.01 -0.62 12.95
CA THR A 124 7.78 -0.52 11.69
C THR A 124 9.28 -0.74 11.89
N THR A 125 9.74 -0.85 13.13
CA THR A 125 11.14 -1.17 13.49
C THR A 125 11.40 -2.67 13.64
N HIS A 126 10.35 -3.50 13.71
CA HIS A 126 10.53 -4.95 13.66
C HIS A 126 11.02 -5.40 12.30
N GLU A 127 11.88 -6.40 12.31
CA GLU A 127 12.38 -7.03 11.07
C GLU A 127 11.20 -7.51 10.23
N PRO A 128 11.12 -7.09 8.95
CA PRO A 128 10.10 -7.59 8.05
C PRO A 128 10.22 -9.10 7.82
N ALA A 129 9.07 -9.76 7.70
CA ALA A 129 8.99 -11.20 7.45
C ALA A 129 7.98 -11.48 6.32
N PRO A 130 8.29 -11.11 5.07
CA PRO A 130 7.43 -11.41 3.94
C PRO A 130 7.42 -12.93 3.66
N VAL A 131 6.27 -13.47 3.28
CA VAL A 131 6.08 -14.91 3.04
C VAL A 131 5.80 -15.26 1.57
N ASN A 132 5.76 -14.28 0.70
CA ASN A 132 5.49 -14.46 -0.72
C ASN A 132 6.20 -13.39 -1.58
N PRO A 133 6.30 -13.61 -2.93
CA PRO A 133 6.94 -12.66 -3.83
C PRO A 133 6.34 -11.24 -3.75
N TYR A 134 5.03 -11.13 -3.54
CA TYR A 134 4.36 -9.85 -3.38
C TYR A 134 4.88 -9.06 -2.17
N GLY A 135 4.92 -9.68 -0.99
CA GLY A 135 5.45 -9.05 0.23
C GLY A 135 6.92 -8.63 0.08
N VAL A 136 7.74 -9.50 -0.55
CA VAL A 136 9.14 -9.18 -0.87
C VAL A 136 9.23 -7.97 -1.79
N SER A 137 8.42 -7.91 -2.86
CA SER A 137 8.44 -6.79 -3.79
C SER A 137 8.07 -5.46 -3.12
N LYS A 138 7.12 -5.48 -2.18
CA LYS A 138 6.74 -4.29 -1.40
C LYS A 138 7.86 -3.83 -0.48
N LEU A 139 8.57 -4.77 0.16
CA LEU A 139 9.75 -4.46 0.97
C LEU A 139 10.88 -3.83 0.12
N ILE A 140 11.13 -4.37 -1.07
CA ILE A 140 12.10 -3.78 -2.01
C ILE A 140 11.68 -2.34 -2.38
N GLY A 141 10.40 -2.08 -2.61
CA GLY A 141 9.89 -0.74 -2.89
C GLY A 141 10.13 0.24 -1.72
N GLU A 142 10.00 -0.20 -0.46
CA GLU A 142 10.38 0.61 0.72
C GLU A 142 11.87 0.96 0.70
N HIS A 143 12.74 0.02 0.33
CA HIS A 143 14.19 0.24 0.23
C HIS A 143 14.56 1.18 -0.93
N ILE A 144 13.92 1.04 -2.09
CA ILE A 144 14.07 1.97 -3.23
C ILE A 144 13.76 3.40 -2.76
N GLY A 145 12.60 3.59 -2.11
CA GLY A 145 12.20 4.90 -1.58
C GLY A 145 13.23 5.48 -0.62
N ARG A 146 13.75 4.68 0.29
CA ARG A 146 14.81 5.10 1.23
C ARG A 146 16.07 5.57 0.51
N ALA A 147 16.50 4.84 -0.53
CA ALA A 147 17.68 5.20 -1.31
C ALA A 147 17.48 6.54 -2.06
N PHE A 148 16.30 6.76 -2.65
CA PHE A 148 16.00 8.02 -3.35
C PHE A 148 15.88 9.20 -2.38
N ALA A 149 15.30 9.00 -1.20
CA ALA A 149 15.27 10.04 -0.18
C ALA A 149 16.67 10.43 0.27
N ALA A 150 17.54 9.46 0.53
CA ALA A 150 18.89 9.71 1.01
C ALA A 150 19.82 10.34 -0.05
N HIS A 151 19.64 10.02 -1.34
CA HIS A 151 20.63 10.36 -2.37
C HIS A 151 20.12 11.21 -3.53
N ARG A 152 18.79 11.35 -3.69
CA ARG A 152 18.19 12.03 -4.83
C ARG A 152 17.20 13.14 -4.44
N GLY A 153 17.04 13.40 -3.14
CA GLY A 153 16.18 14.48 -2.62
C GLY A 153 14.67 14.29 -2.87
N VAL A 154 14.22 13.06 -3.13
CA VAL A 154 12.80 12.74 -3.28
C VAL A 154 12.26 12.20 -1.96
N SER A 155 11.40 12.96 -1.26
CA SER A 155 10.78 12.46 -0.03
C SER A 155 10.01 11.16 -0.29
N ALA A 156 10.15 10.16 0.59
CA ALA A 156 9.57 8.83 0.43
C ALA A 156 8.75 8.43 1.67
N ILE A 157 7.43 8.35 1.54
CA ILE A 157 6.55 7.84 2.60
C ILE A 157 5.92 6.54 2.13
N SER A 158 6.35 5.42 2.73
CA SER A 158 5.81 4.09 2.45
C SER A 158 4.74 3.73 3.47
N LEU A 159 3.52 3.45 3.01
CA LEU A 159 2.41 3.07 3.86
C LEU A 159 2.16 1.57 3.74
N ARG A 160 2.42 0.81 4.80
CA ARG A 160 2.08 -0.62 4.91
C ARG A 160 0.57 -0.75 5.10
N ILE A 161 -0.14 -0.75 3.98
CA ILE A 161 -1.60 -0.73 3.93
C ILE A 161 -2.15 -2.06 4.43
N GLY A 162 -3.15 -1.97 5.31
CA GLY A 162 -3.93 -3.10 5.80
C GLY A 162 -4.92 -3.62 4.76
N TYR A 163 -6.02 -4.22 5.22
CA TYR A 163 -7.00 -4.84 4.35
C TYR A 163 -8.09 -3.84 3.96
N CYS A 164 -8.02 -3.35 2.73
CA CYS A 164 -9.00 -2.48 2.13
C CYS A 164 -9.73 -3.21 0.99
N GLN A 165 -10.98 -3.61 1.22
CA GLN A 165 -11.80 -4.34 0.26
C GLN A 165 -12.28 -3.42 -0.87
N LYS A 166 -12.74 -4.04 -1.97
CA LYS A 166 -13.43 -3.32 -3.06
C LYS A 166 -14.79 -2.80 -2.59
N ALA A 167 -15.40 -1.94 -3.39
CA ALA A 167 -16.72 -1.35 -3.15
C ALA A 167 -16.84 -0.69 -1.76
N GLU A 168 -17.87 -1.01 -1.00
CA GLU A 168 -18.19 -0.39 0.30
C GLU A 168 -17.15 -0.68 1.38
N ASN A 169 -16.37 -1.77 1.24
CA ASN A 169 -15.31 -2.13 2.17
C ASN A 169 -15.81 -2.29 3.62
N LEU A 170 -16.93 -2.99 3.79
CA LEU A 170 -17.48 -3.26 5.11
C LEU A 170 -16.67 -4.36 5.82
N PRO A 171 -16.28 -4.17 7.10
CA PRO A 171 -15.56 -5.19 7.84
C PRO A 171 -16.49 -6.29 8.37
N GLY A 172 -15.95 -7.49 8.59
CA GLY A 172 -16.72 -8.58 9.17
C GLY A 172 -16.12 -9.95 8.98
N PRO A 173 -16.79 -11.01 9.48
CA PRO A 173 -16.31 -12.40 9.41
C PRO A 173 -16.07 -12.94 7.98
N HIS A 174 -16.70 -12.32 6.97
CA HIS A 174 -16.51 -12.66 5.56
C HIS A 174 -15.13 -12.26 5.00
N MET A 175 -14.37 -11.45 5.75
CA MET A 175 -13.03 -11.06 5.32
C MET A 175 -12.08 -12.24 5.29
N GLY A 176 -11.27 -12.32 4.24
CA GLY A 176 -10.21 -13.33 4.15
C GLY A 176 -9.23 -13.24 5.32
N TRP A 177 -8.56 -14.36 5.62
CA TRP A 177 -7.54 -14.51 6.67
C TRP A 177 -8.06 -14.37 8.10
N GLY A 178 -9.35 -14.62 8.32
CA GLY A 178 -9.97 -14.74 9.64
C GLY A 178 -9.77 -13.51 10.52
N LEU A 179 -9.36 -13.73 11.76
CA LEU A 179 -9.13 -12.64 12.73
C LEU A 179 -7.98 -11.70 12.29
N TRP A 180 -6.96 -12.24 11.61
CA TRP A 180 -5.86 -11.44 11.10
C TRP A 180 -6.34 -10.40 10.08
N GLY A 181 -7.16 -10.83 9.10
CA GLY A 181 -7.72 -9.94 8.09
C GLY A 181 -8.62 -8.86 8.69
N GLN A 182 -9.50 -9.24 9.61
CA GLN A 182 -10.41 -8.29 10.28
C GLN A 182 -9.64 -7.24 11.10
N ARG A 183 -8.60 -7.67 11.85
CA ARG A 183 -7.79 -6.76 12.68
C ARG A 183 -6.96 -5.76 11.89
N MET A 184 -6.66 -6.04 10.63
CA MET A 184 -5.92 -5.12 9.75
C MET A 184 -6.84 -4.35 8.79
N TRP A 185 -8.15 -4.36 9.02
CA TRP A 185 -9.08 -3.59 8.20
C TRP A 185 -8.73 -2.11 8.17
N LEU A 186 -8.86 -1.51 6.97
CA LEU A 186 -8.67 -0.10 6.74
C LEU A 186 -9.90 0.44 6.01
N SER A 187 -10.64 1.36 6.62
CA SER A 187 -11.81 1.97 6.01
C SER A 187 -11.44 2.84 4.81
N ASN A 188 -12.43 3.10 3.94
CA ASN A 188 -12.24 4.03 2.82
C ASN A 188 -11.95 5.46 3.30
N ARG A 189 -12.59 5.89 4.37
CA ARG A 189 -12.40 7.23 4.96
C ARG A 189 -11.01 7.40 5.53
N ASP A 190 -10.54 6.43 6.31
CA ASP A 190 -9.23 6.48 6.95
C ASP A 190 -8.10 6.33 5.93
N LEU A 191 -8.30 5.52 4.87
CA LEU A 191 -7.39 5.45 3.73
C LEU A 191 -7.21 6.83 3.07
N CYS A 192 -8.32 7.49 2.74
CA CYS A 192 -8.29 8.80 2.08
C CYS A 192 -7.60 9.85 2.95
N GLN A 193 -7.93 9.89 4.24
CA GLN A 193 -7.31 10.82 5.18
C GLN A 193 -5.80 10.55 5.31
N ALA A 194 -5.37 9.29 5.46
CA ALA A 194 -3.96 8.96 5.59
C ALA A 194 -3.15 9.35 4.35
N MET A 195 -3.69 9.12 3.15
CA MET A 195 -3.03 9.51 1.91
C MET A 195 -2.92 11.03 1.78
N GLU A 196 -3.97 11.77 2.14
CA GLU A 196 -3.93 13.23 2.21
C GLU A 196 -2.87 13.72 3.20
N ARG A 197 -2.84 13.17 4.41
CA ARG A 197 -1.85 13.50 5.44
C ARG A 197 -0.43 13.17 4.99
N ALA A 198 -0.22 12.05 4.32
CA ALA A 198 1.09 11.70 3.77
C ALA A 198 1.57 12.68 2.69
N VAL A 199 0.66 13.14 1.82
CA VAL A 199 0.97 14.20 0.83
C VAL A 199 1.35 15.51 1.53
N LEU A 200 0.63 15.88 2.59
CA LEU A 200 0.78 17.16 3.30
C LEU A 200 1.88 17.17 4.36
N ALA A 201 2.43 16.01 4.75
CA ALA A 201 3.40 15.91 5.83
C ALA A 201 4.63 16.80 5.60
N GLU A 202 4.99 17.61 6.57
CA GLU A 202 6.15 18.49 6.52
C GLU A 202 7.31 17.88 7.31
N GLY A 203 8.55 18.13 6.86
CA GLY A 203 9.75 17.66 7.56
C GLY A 203 9.97 16.15 7.54
N VAL A 204 9.29 15.42 6.65
CA VAL A 204 9.44 13.97 6.50
C VAL A 204 10.18 13.66 5.21
N ASP A 205 11.46 13.30 5.33
CA ASP A 205 12.27 12.89 4.19
C ASP A 205 12.03 11.43 3.83
N CYS A 206 12.00 10.54 4.83
CA CYS A 206 11.73 9.13 4.64
C CYS A 206 11.00 8.53 5.84
N ALA A 207 9.91 7.81 5.58
CA ALA A 207 9.18 7.07 6.61
C ALA A 207 8.57 5.77 6.06
N VAL A 208 8.55 4.73 6.90
CA VAL A 208 7.75 3.52 6.70
C VAL A 208 6.72 3.47 7.83
N LEU A 209 5.44 3.40 7.50
CA LEU A 209 4.34 3.57 8.43
C LEU A 209 3.29 2.48 8.27
N ASN A 210 2.77 1.94 9.37
CA ASN A 210 1.61 1.03 9.33
C ASN A 210 0.33 1.82 9.11
N LEU A 211 -0.56 1.32 8.26
CA LEU A 211 -1.82 1.99 7.94
C LEU A 211 -3.01 1.03 8.05
N MET A 212 -3.72 1.11 9.16
CA MET A 212 -4.98 0.44 9.47
C MET A 212 -5.91 1.45 10.12
N SER A 213 -7.24 1.18 10.11
CA SER A 213 -8.17 1.86 11.01
C SER A 213 -7.88 1.48 12.46
N ASP A 214 -8.46 2.20 13.43
CA ASP A 214 -8.22 1.97 14.86
C ASP A 214 -9.01 0.75 15.37
N ASN A 215 -8.58 -0.44 14.94
CA ASN A 215 -9.29 -1.69 15.18
C ASN A 215 -8.97 -2.24 16.58
N PRO A 216 -9.94 -2.38 17.49
CA PRO A 216 -9.70 -2.97 18.80
C PRO A 216 -9.03 -4.35 18.73
N GLY A 217 -7.92 -4.50 19.45
CA GLY A 217 -7.15 -5.75 19.50
C GLY A 217 -6.24 -6.01 18.30
N MET A 218 -6.05 -5.03 17.42
CA MET A 218 -4.98 -5.10 16.42
C MET A 218 -3.61 -5.02 17.08
N ARG A 219 -2.59 -5.55 16.40
CA ARG A 219 -1.20 -5.52 16.87
C ARG A 219 -0.30 -4.51 16.14
N TRP A 220 -0.79 -3.95 15.03
CA TRP A 220 -0.02 -2.95 14.29
C TRP A 220 0.04 -1.63 15.04
N ASP A 221 1.25 -1.13 15.27
CA ASP A 221 1.46 0.22 15.80
C ASP A 221 1.06 1.25 14.73
N ILE A 222 0.02 2.00 15.01
CA ILE A 222 -0.39 3.18 14.24
C ILE A 222 -0.06 4.50 14.94
N GLU A 223 0.45 4.47 16.16
CA GLU A 223 0.84 5.68 16.91
C GLU A 223 1.99 6.40 16.22
N THR A 224 2.93 5.62 15.65
CA THR A 224 4.01 6.19 14.83
C THR A 224 3.43 6.90 13.60
N THR A 225 2.43 6.34 12.95
CA THR A 225 1.74 6.96 11.80
C THR A 225 1.01 8.24 12.22
N LYS A 226 0.29 8.21 13.35
CA LYS A 226 -0.40 9.39 13.91
C LYS A 226 0.59 10.54 14.15
N ARG A 227 1.73 10.26 14.78
CA ARG A 227 2.74 11.28 15.08
C ARG A 227 3.46 11.80 13.83
N THR A 228 3.78 10.92 12.88
CA THR A 228 4.63 11.27 11.73
C THR A 228 3.88 12.08 10.67
N ILE A 229 2.64 11.73 10.36
CA ILE A 229 1.88 12.38 9.29
C ILE A 229 0.59 13.05 9.77
N GLY A 230 0.29 13.02 11.07
CA GLY A 230 -0.96 13.56 11.60
C GLY A 230 -2.17 12.68 11.25
N TYR A 231 -1.97 11.37 11.11
CA TYR A 231 -3.06 10.41 10.87
C TYR A 231 -4.02 10.39 12.07
N ALA A 232 -5.31 10.50 11.82
CA ALA A 232 -6.35 10.50 12.84
C ALA A 232 -7.52 9.61 12.39
N PRO A 233 -7.38 8.28 12.52
CA PRO A 233 -8.43 7.34 12.12
C PRO A 233 -9.73 7.62 12.85
N ARG A 234 -10.85 7.44 12.15
CA ARG A 234 -12.20 7.67 12.68
C ARG A 234 -13.03 6.39 12.71
N ASP A 235 -12.53 5.35 12.08
CA ASP A 235 -13.19 4.07 12.00
C ASP A 235 -12.40 3.01 12.76
N GLY A 236 -13.12 1.98 13.20
CA GLY A 236 -12.53 0.82 13.84
C GLY A 236 -13.51 -0.35 13.79
N HIS A 237 -12.97 -1.55 13.75
CA HIS A 237 -13.76 -2.79 13.77
C HIS A 237 -13.17 -3.77 14.78
N LYS A 238 -13.99 -4.20 15.73
CA LYS A 238 -13.63 -5.30 16.63
C LYS A 238 -13.83 -6.61 15.88
N ALA A 239 -12.75 -7.36 15.68
CA ALA A 239 -12.82 -8.65 15.00
C ALA A 239 -13.80 -9.61 15.68
N VAL A 240 -14.61 -10.28 14.87
CA VAL A 240 -15.61 -11.27 15.30
C VAL A 240 -15.07 -12.66 15.02
N ALA A 241 -14.91 -13.46 16.07
CA ALA A 241 -14.63 -14.89 15.95
C ALA A 241 -15.94 -15.63 15.70
N THR A 242 -15.96 -16.50 14.69
CA THR A 242 -16.99 -17.54 14.54
C THR A 242 -16.35 -18.91 14.74
N PRO A 243 -17.11 -19.97 15.01
CA PRO A 243 -16.53 -21.31 15.14
C PRO A 243 -15.63 -21.68 13.95
N GLU A 244 -16.05 -21.38 12.74
CA GLU A 244 -15.28 -21.68 11.51
C GLU A 244 -13.97 -20.87 11.44
N ILE A 245 -13.99 -19.61 11.91
CA ILE A 245 -12.79 -18.78 11.98
C ILE A 245 -11.83 -19.31 13.05
N GLU A 246 -12.33 -19.71 14.22
CA GLU A 246 -11.52 -20.27 15.30
C GLU A 246 -10.86 -21.59 14.88
N GLU A 247 -11.61 -22.49 14.24
CA GLU A 247 -11.08 -23.73 13.67
C GLU A 247 -10.00 -23.43 12.60
N GLY A 248 -10.26 -22.48 11.72
CA GLY A 248 -9.29 -22.04 10.69
C GLY A 248 -8.03 -21.43 11.29
N GLU A 249 -8.14 -20.62 12.35
CA GLU A 249 -6.97 -20.06 13.06
C GLU A 249 -6.16 -21.14 13.79
N ALA A 250 -6.82 -22.14 14.39
CA ALA A 250 -6.15 -23.27 15.03
C ALA A 250 -5.40 -24.11 13.99
N ALA A 251 -6.07 -24.51 12.90
CA ALA A 251 -5.46 -25.26 11.80
C ALA A 251 -4.28 -24.49 11.18
N ALA A 252 -4.44 -23.17 11.01
CA ALA A 252 -3.40 -22.31 10.49
C ALA A 252 -2.18 -22.23 11.40
N ARG A 253 -2.36 -22.24 12.70
CA ARG A 253 -1.28 -22.23 13.69
C ARG A 253 -0.52 -23.57 13.75
N ASP A 254 -1.25 -24.67 13.61
CA ASP A 254 -0.68 -26.02 13.66
C ASP A 254 0.02 -26.41 12.36
N SER A 255 -0.49 -25.94 11.23
CA SER A 255 0.20 -26.13 9.95
C SER A 255 1.49 -25.31 9.97
N ARG A 256 2.64 -25.90 10.12
CA ARG A 256 3.96 -25.23 10.08
C ARG A 256 4.25 -24.51 8.75
N GLY A 257 3.27 -24.41 7.85
CA GLY A 257 3.29 -23.69 6.59
C GLY A 257 2.37 -22.49 6.62
N LEU A 258 2.87 -21.31 6.99
CA LEU A 258 2.16 -20.02 6.86
C LEU A 258 1.48 -19.84 5.50
N GLN A 259 1.93 -20.53 4.52
CA GLN A 259 1.55 -20.41 3.12
C GLN A 259 0.23 -21.12 2.82
N ASP A 260 0.02 -22.31 3.35
CA ASP A 260 -1.20 -23.09 3.13
C ASP A 260 -2.40 -22.46 3.83
N THR A 261 -2.15 -21.64 4.84
CA THR A 261 -3.16 -21.01 5.69
C THR A 261 -3.55 -19.61 5.27
N LEU A 262 -2.77 -18.97 4.41
CA LEU A 262 -3.08 -17.64 3.94
C LEU A 262 -4.02 -17.62 2.73
N HIS A 263 -4.05 -18.69 1.91
CA HIS A 263 -4.91 -18.76 0.71
C HIS A 263 -5.23 -20.17 0.20
N GLY A 264 -4.82 -21.23 0.86
CA GLY A 264 -4.90 -22.58 0.29
C GLY A 264 -4.02 -22.76 -0.96
N VAL A 265 -3.02 -21.90 -1.15
CA VAL A 265 -2.11 -21.92 -2.29
C VAL A 265 -0.70 -22.20 -1.79
N ASP A 266 -0.09 -23.24 -2.30
CA ASP A 266 1.31 -23.56 -2.02
C ASP A 266 2.23 -22.54 -2.71
N HIS A 267 2.58 -21.50 -1.98
CA HIS A 267 3.48 -20.44 -2.45
C HIS A 267 4.91 -20.94 -2.73
N ARG A 268 5.31 -22.10 -2.17
CA ARG A 268 6.64 -22.70 -2.41
C ARG A 268 6.85 -23.12 -3.86
N ARG A 269 5.77 -23.38 -4.61
CA ARG A 269 5.84 -23.73 -6.02
C ARG A 269 5.94 -22.55 -6.98
N LYS A 270 5.92 -21.33 -6.45
CA LYS A 270 5.88 -20.09 -7.27
C LYS A 270 7.16 -19.24 -7.20
N TRP A 271 8.14 -19.68 -6.40
CA TRP A 271 9.46 -19.02 -6.33
C TRP A 271 10.34 -19.44 -7.52
#